data_8380a42c5017527a5ae30adf97db93d0
#
_entry.id   8380a42c5017527a5ae30adf97db93d0
#
_cell.length_a   1.000
_cell.length_b   1.000
_cell.length_c   1.000
_cell.angle_alpha   90.00
_cell.angle_beta   90.00
_cell.angle_gamma   90.00
#
_symmetry.space_group_name_H-M   'P 1'
#
loop_
_entity.id
_entity.type
_entity.pdbx_description
1 polymer ?
#
loop_
_entity_poly.entity_id
_entity_poly.type
_entity_poly.pdbx_seq_one_letter_code
_entity_poly.pdbx_strand_id
1 'polypeptide(L)'
;MAEGFNTGEDFTWRDGERTIRFGPGVAAEAPALLERSGFEGFLLLTTERAAASLPGLAGEDVLHVPAGRVDEISAQLLGRLDGARPLVALGGGRVIDTAKALAGTTGGRCAAIPTTLSGAELTAFHRLPPGVEGARLVRPALVVADPELMASAPLTGLAASAMNALAHAMEALYTPLRNPVADMAALRAATLLAEGVTREPPERERLALGALLAGWAIGSAGSAFHHALCQTIVRSAGTPHAETNAVVLPHSARLMAGRAPGAMSELARALGDASGDPEAAGPHIARLAARCGHTRL
;
A
#
# COMPACT_ATOMS: atom_id res chain seq x y z
N MET A 1 22.35 10.49 -28.86
CA MET A 1 21.58 10.52 -27.61
C MET A 1 20.82 9.20 -27.61
N ALA A 2 21.16 8.30 -26.71
CA ALA A 2 20.39 7.08 -26.54
C ALA A 2 19.00 7.49 -26.02
N GLU A 3 17.97 7.27 -26.81
CA GLU A 3 16.60 7.31 -26.32
C GLU A 3 16.53 6.30 -25.19
N GLY A 4 16.36 6.79 -23.96
CA GLY A 4 16.16 5.92 -22.81
C GLY A 4 14.95 5.04 -23.08
N PHE A 5 15.12 3.73 -22.98
CA PHE A 5 14.01 2.82 -22.96
C PHE A 5 13.00 3.33 -21.91
N ASN A 6 11.76 3.57 -22.35
CA ASN A 6 10.67 3.80 -21.41
C ASN A 6 10.61 2.57 -20.50
N THR A 7 11.01 2.74 -19.25
CA THR A 7 11.12 1.66 -18.27
C THR A 7 9.76 1.14 -17.82
N GLY A 8 8.66 1.66 -18.41
CA GLY A 8 7.29 1.34 -18.00
C GLY A 8 6.87 2.05 -16.70
N GLU A 9 7.60 3.09 -16.31
CA GLU A 9 7.38 3.84 -15.06
C GLU A 9 6.36 4.98 -15.21
N ASP A 10 5.81 5.17 -16.40
CA ASP A 10 4.68 6.08 -16.67
C ASP A 10 3.62 5.34 -17.48
N PHE A 11 2.49 5.01 -16.85
CA PHE A 11 1.44 4.23 -17.48
C PHE A 11 0.05 4.49 -16.91
N THR A 12 -0.97 4.14 -17.71
CA THR A 12 -2.34 3.96 -17.23
C THR A 12 -2.71 2.50 -17.40
N TRP A 13 -3.14 1.87 -16.31
CA TRP A 13 -3.55 0.48 -16.29
C TRP A 13 -5.03 0.36 -15.90
N ARG A 14 -5.77 -0.46 -16.66
CA ARG A 14 -7.14 -0.85 -16.32
C ARG A 14 -7.13 -2.22 -15.67
N ASP A 15 -7.56 -2.28 -14.41
CA ASP A 15 -7.71 -3.49 -13.62
C ASP A 15 -9.22 -3.73 -13.38
N GLY A 16 -9.84 -4.42 -14.32
CA GLY A 16 -11.31 -4.52 -14.38
C GLY A 16 -11.96 -3.14 -14.55
N GLU A 17 -12.83 -2.79 -13.62
CA GLU A 17 -13.53 -1.50 -13.60
C GLU A 17 -12.70 -0.33 -13.06
N ARG A 18 -11.49 -0.59 -12.56
CA ARG A 18 -10.62 0.41 -11.95
C ARG A 18 -9.64 0.99 -12.96
N THR A 19 -9.28 2.24 -12.76
CA THR A 19 -8.18 2.89 -13.48
C THR A 19 -7.06 3.22 -12.49
N ILE A 20 -5.85 2.84 -12.84
CA ILE A 20 -4.64 3.13 -12.08
C ILE A 20 -3.72 3.94 -12.99
N ARG A 21 -3.47 5.19 -12.63
CA ARG A 21 -2.53 6.08 -13.28
C ARG A 21 -1.27 6.14 -12.42
N PHE A 22 -0.14 5.70 -12.95
CA PHE A 22 1.16 5.69 -12.27
C PHE A 22 2.18 6.49 -13.08
N GLY A 23 3.00 7.28 -12.41
CA GLY A 23 4.16 7.97 -13.00
C GLY A 23 4.57 9.20 -12.20
N PRO A 24 5.81 9.70 -12.42
CA PRO A 24 6.28 10.93 -11.81
C PRO A 24 5.44 12.13 -12.23
N GLY A 25 5.02 12.96 -11.26
CA GLY A 25 4.24 14.17 -11.50
C GLY A 25 2.76 13.96 -11.87
N VAL A 26 2.27 12.71 -11.95
CA VAL A 26 0.87 12.42 -12.33
C VAL A 26 -0.15 12.97 -11.32
N ALA A 27 0.26 13.31 -10.11
CA ALA A 27 -0.60 13.97 -9.13
C ALA A 27 -1.18 15.29 -9.66
N ALA A 28 -0.47 16.00 -10.53
CA ALA A 28 -0.96 17.21 -11.17
C ALA A 28 -2.13 16.93 -12.13
N GLU A 29 -2.26 15.70 -12.65
CA GLU A 29 -3.37 15.27 -13.49
C GLU A 29 -4.64 14.92 -12.69
N ALA A 30 -4.55 14.82 -11.34
CA ALA A 30 -5.62 14.32 -10.50
C ALA A 30 -6.97 15.03 -10.70
N PRO A 31 -7.07 16.37 -10.78
CA PRO A 31 -8.35 17.03 -11.01
C PRO A 31 -9.05 16.55 -12.29
N ALA A 32 -8.32 16.52 -13.40
CA ALA A 32 -8.85 16.09 -14.68
C ALA A 32 -9.17 14.58 -14.72
N LEU A 33 -8.39 13.75 -14.02
CA LEU A 33 -8.64 12.31 -13.90
C LEU A 33 -9.91 12.04 -13.07
N LEU A 34 -10.11 12.78 -11.98
CA LEU A 34 -11.29 12.68 -11.13
C LEU A 34 -12.55 13.07 -11.89
N GLU A 35 -12.54 14.20 -12.59
CA GLU A 35 -13.65 14.64 -13.43
C GLU A 35 -14.02 13.58 -14.47
N ARG A 36 -13.06 13.12 -15.29
CA ARG A 36 -13.28 12.07 -16.31
C ARG A 36 -13.75 10.73 -15.73
N SER A 37 -13.50 10.48 -14.45
CA SER A 37 -13.88 9.25 -13.75
C SER A 37 -15.19 9.37 -12.98
N GLY A 38 -15.91 10.50 -13.10
CA GLY A 38 -17.21 10.73 -12.46
C GLY A 38 -17.10 10.97 -10.95
N PHE A 39 -16.09 11.73 -10.53
CA PHE A 39 -15.89 12.14 -9.13
C PHE A 39 -16.20 13.65 -8.92
N GLU A 40 -17.05 14.25 -9.75
CA GLU A 40 -17.49 15.63 -9.54
C GLU A 40 -18.17 15.78 -8.17
N GLY A 41 -18.00 16.93 -7.53
CA GLY A 41 -18.58 17.19 -6.21
C GLY A 41 -18.08 16.29 -5.08
N PHE A 42 -16.90 15.75 -5.19
CA PHE A 42 -16.34 14.83 -4.20
C PHE A 42 -16.08 15.49 -2.84
N LEU A 43 -16.11 14.66 -1.80
CA LEU A 43 -15.59 15.00 -0.47
C LEU A 43 -14.13 14.54 -0.38
N LEU A 44 -13.21 15.45 -0.06
CA LEU A 44 -11.81 15.14 0.13
C LEU A 44 -11.54 14.67 1.57
N LEU A 45 -11.08 13.44 1.71
CA LEU A 45 -10.51 12.92 2.96
C LEU A 45 -8.99 13.06 2.91
N THR A 46 -8.41 13.72 3.90
CA THR A 46 -6.97 14.00 3.91
C THR A 46 -6.44 14.21 5.33
N THR A 47 -5.14 14.48 5.45
CA THR A 47 -4.50 15.03 6.64
C THR A 47 -3.88 16.38 6.27
N GLU A 48 -3.59 17.26 7.24
CA GLU A 48 -2.94 18.55 6.98
C GLU A 48 -1.66 18.39 6.16
N ARG A 49 -0.82 17.42 6.52
CA ARG A 49 0.42 17.11 5.79
C ARG A 49 0.16 16.69 4.34
N ALA A 50 -0.81 15.82 4.12
CA ALA A 50 -1.11 15.33 2.77
C ALA A 50 -1.75 16.44 1.91
N ALA A 51 -2.67 17.23 2.47
CA ALA A 51 -3.25 18.37 1.78
C ALA A 51 -2.17 19.37 1.33
N ALA A 52 -1.18 19.65 2.19
CA ALA A 52 -0.06 20.53 1.86
C ALA A 52 0.84 19.99 0.73
N SER A 53 0.85 18.66 0.49
CA SER A 53 1.65 18.07 -0.60
C SER A 53 1.00 18.17 -1.99
N LEU A 54 -0.29 18.45 -2.06
CA LEU A 54 -1.03 18.64 -3.32
C LEU A 54 -2.06 19.79 -3.18
N PRO A 55 -1.60 21.06 -3.05
CA PRO A 55 -2.47 22.19 -2.76
C PRO A 55 -3.46 22.51 -3.89
N GLY A 56 -3.20 22.04 -5.12
CA GLY A 56 -4.09 22.20 -6.27
C GLY A 56 -5.29 21.26 -6.27
N LEU A 57 -5.36 20.30 -5.36
CA LEU A 57 -6.52 19.42 -5.23
C LEU A 57 -7.53 20.01 -4.26
N ALA A 58 -8.52 20.72 -4.79
CA ALA A 58 -9.64 21.27 -4.02
C ALA A 58 -10.85 20.35 -4.13
N GLY A 59 -11.41 19.93 -2.97
CA GLY A 59 -12.75 19.35 -2.87
C GLY A 59 -13.78 20.46 -2.54
N GLU A 60 -15.06 20.22 -2.79
CA GLU A 60 -16.12 21.13 -2.30
C GLU A 60 -16.10 21.21 -0.77
N ASP A 61 -15.83 20.07 -0.13
CA ASP A 61 -15.63 19.92 1.30
C ASP A 61 -14.39 19.09 1.60
N VAL A 62 -13.77 19.36 2.75
CA VAL A 62 -12.59 18.65 3.23
C VAL A 62 -12.85 18.06 4.61
N LEU A 63 -12.60 16.78 4.78
CA LEU A 63 -12.57 16.08 6.06
C LEU A 63 -11.14 15.68 6.44
N HIS A 64 -10.65 16.22 7.53
CA HIS A 64 -9.37 15.79 8.10
C HIS A 64 -9.55 14.47 8.87
N VAL A 65 -8.78 13.45 8.46
CA VAL A 65 -8.77 12.13 9.08
C VAL A 65 -7.79 12.15 10.27
N PRO A 66 -8.27 12.02 11.52
CA PRO A 66 -7.43 12.09 12.71
C PRO A 66 -6.51 10.86 12.83
N ALA A 67 -5.59 10.89 13.79
CA ALA A 67 -4.86 9.71 14.23
C ALA A 67 -5.82 8.74 14.93
N GLY A 68 -5.56 7.42 14.80
CA GLY A 68 -6.40 6.40 15.43
C GLY A 68 -6.74 5.23 14.51
N ARG A 69 -7.72 4.44 14.90
CA ARG A 69 -8.15 3.22 14.21
C ARG A 69 -9.20 3.55 13.16
N VAL A 70 -9.10 2.90 12.01
CA VAL A 70 -10.00 3.13 10.86
C VAL A 70 -11.47 2.87 11.20
N ASP A 71 -11.76 1.82 11.97
CA ASP A 71 -13.13 1.48 12.41
C ASP A 71 -13.76 2.58 13.29
N GLU A 72 -13.01 3.11 14.24
CA GLU A 72 -13.44 4.20 15.13
C GLU A 72 -13.58 5.52 14.37
N ILE A 73 -12.58 5.87 13.55
CA ILE A 73 -12.57 7.09 12.74
C ILE A 73 -13.73 7.08 11.75
N SER A 74 -13.95 5.98 11.03
CA SER A 74 -15.04 5.88 10.07
C SER A 74 -16.40 5.96 10.74
N ALA A 75 -16.59 5.40 11.94
CA ALA A 75 -17.82 5.55 12.73
C ALA A 75 -18.06 7.03 13.11
N GLN A 76 -17.04 7.76 13.54
CA GLN A 76 -17.15 9.19 13.87
C GLN A 76 -17.47 10.06 12.65
N LEU A 77 -16.87 9.75 11.49
CA LEU A 77 -17.03 10.53 10.28
C LEU A 77 -18.33 10.21 9.52
N LEU A 78 -18.90 9.03 9.73
CA LEU A 78 -20.10 8.57 9.02
C LEU A 78 -21.28 9.55 9.19
N GLY A 79 -21.48 10.09 10.38
CA GLY A 79 -22.53 11.08 10.67
C GLY A 79 -22.32 12.47 10.02
N ARG A 80 -21.18 12.67 9.35
CA ARG A 80 -20.85 13.90 8.62
C ARG A 80 -21.01 13.76 7.11
N LEU A 81 -21.49 12.62 6.65
CA LEU A 81 -21.68 12.34 5.22
C LEU A 81 -23.15 12.51 4.84
N ASP A 82 -23.39 13.25 3.78
CA ASP A 82 -24.70 13.41 3.18
C ASP A 82 -24.88 12.38 2.05
N GLY A 83 -25.25 11.14 2.42
CA GLY A 83 -25.55 10.08 1.46
C GLY A 83 -24.30 9.46 0.78
N ALA A 84 -24.48 8.98 -0.46
CA ALA A 84 -23.49 8.23 -1.23
C ALA A 84 -22.58 9.14 -2.10
N ARG A 85 -22.16 10.28 -1.57
CA ARG A 85 -21.28 11.22 -2.24
C ARG A 85 -19.94 10.57 -2.63
N PRO A 86 -19.33 10.88 -3.80
CA PRO A 86 -18.00 10.40 -4.15
C PRO A 86 -16.95 10.85 -3.14
N LEU A 87 -16.03 9.97 -2.78
CA LEU A 87 -14.97 10.24 -1.81
C LEU A 87 -13.60 10.20 -2.50
N VAL A 88 -12.73 11.16 -2.23
CA VAL A 88 -11.34 11.16 -2.67
C VAL A 88 -10.44 11.12 -1.45
N ALA A 89 -9.57 10.13 -1.38
CA ALA A 89 -8.58 9.97 -0.32
C ALA A 89 -7.21 10.46 -0.79
N LEU A 90 -6.75 11.60 -0.28
CA LEU A 90 -5.37 12.05 -0.43
C LEU A 90 -4.62 11.75 0.88
N GLY A 91 -3.80 10.71 0.90
CA GLY A 91 -3.09 10.34 2.14
C GLY A 91 -2.51 8.94 2.15
N GLY A 92 -2.03 8.53 3.32
CA GLY A 92 -1.55 7.17 3.56
C GLY A 92 -2.68 6.17 3.81
N GLY A 93 -2.31 4.93 4.12
CA GLY A 93 -3.24 3.79 4.27
C GLY A 93 -4.43 4.07 5.15
N ARG A 94 -4.25 4.76 6.31
CA ARG A 94 -5.36 5.11 7.20
C ARG A 94 -6.41 5.98 6.51
N VAL A 95 -6.00 6.99 5.75
CA VAL A 95 -6.92 7.88 5.03
C VAL A 95 -7.68 7.10 3.95
N ILE A 96 -6.96 6.28 3.18
CA ILE A 96 -7.52 5.47 2.11
C ILE A 96 -8.50 4.44 2.67
N ASP A 97 -8.12 3.73 3.73
CA ASP A 97 -9.00 2.75 4.37
C ASP A 97 -10.24 3.38 5.01
N THR A 98 -10.12 4.59 5.57
CA THR A 98 -11.27 5.35 6.05
C THR A 98 -12.23 5.70 4.90
N ALA A 99 -11.71 6.17 3.76
CA ALA A 99 -12.55 6.46 2.59
C ALA A 99 -13.23 5.20 2.05
N LYS A 100 -12.52 4.08 1.99
CA LYS A 100 -13.10 2.78 1.59
C LYS A 100 -14.20 2.33 2.54
N ALA A 101 -13.97 2.44 3.86
CA ALA A 101 -14.95 2.09 4.88
C ALA A 101 -16.24 2.93 4.75
N LEU A 102 -16.07 4.24 4.60
CA LEU A 102 -17.20 5.16 4.40
C LEU A 102 -17.93 4.87 3.09
N ALA A 103 -17.24 4.74 1.97
CA ALA A 103 -17.84 4.41 0.68
C ALA A 103 -18.55 3.06 0.71
N GLY A 104 -17.98 2.04 1.35
CA GLY A 104 -18.60 0.72 1.51
C GLY A 104 -19.86 0.75 2.36
N THR A 105 -19.93 1.66 3.34
CA THR A 105 -21.08 1.84 4.23
C THR A 105 -22.22 2.63 3.56
N THR A 106 -21.88 3.72 2.85
CA THR A 106 -22.87 4.60 2.21
C THR A 106 -23.32 4.11 0.82
N GLY A 107 -22.68 3.09 0.26
CA GLY A 107 -22.90 2.64 -1.11
C GLY A 107 -22.22 3.52 -2.16
N GLY A 108 -21.38 4.46 -1.75
CA GLY A 108 -20.63 5.38 -2.61
C GLY A 108 -19.41 4.74 -3.30
N ARG A 109 -18.63 5.59 -3.99
CA ARG A 109 -17.37 5.25 -4.65
C ARG A 109 -16.23 6.02 -4.00
N CYS A 110 -15.00 5.47 -4.06
CA CYS A 110 -13.82 6.22 -3.67
C CYS A 110 -12.72 6.20 -4.72
N ALA A 111 -11.92 7.26 -4.74
CA ALA A 111 -10.63 7.36 -5.43
C ALA A 111 -9.51 7.51 -4.40
N ALA A 112 -8.29 7.16 -4.78
CA ALA A 112 -7.13 7.25 -3.90
C ALA A 112 -5.95 7.94 -4.58
N ILE A 113 -5.31 8.83 -3.84
CA ILE A 113 -4.03 9.47 -4.17
C ILE A 113 -3.08 9.16 -3.00
N PRO A 114 -2.32 8.04 -3.09
CA PRO A 114 -1.50 7.57 -1.98
C PRO A 114 -0.30 8.48 -1.70
N THR A 115 0.01 8.67 -0.42
CA THR A 115 1.22 9.38 0.04
C THR A 115 2.15 8.50 0.87
N THR A 116 1.93 7.18 0.84
CA THR A 116 2.76 6.14 1.49
C THR A 116 2.75 4.87 0.63
N LEU A 117 3.67 3.96 0.92
CA LEU A 117 3.79 2.66 0.24
C LEU A 117 2.89 1.59 0.89
N SER A 118 1.72 1.95 1.36
CA SER A 118 0.87 1.05 2.16
C SER A 118 0.13 -0.02 1.36
N GLY A 119 -0.07 0.16 0.06
CA GLY A 119 -0.85 -0.73 -0.79
C GLY A 119 -2.37 -0.70 -0.52
N ALA A 120 -2.86 0.16 0.37
CA ALA A 120 -4.28 0.27 0.71
C ALA A 120 -5.16 0.65 -0.50
N GLU A 121 -4.61 1.41 -1.44
CA GLU A 121 -5.22 1.83 -2.70
C GLU A 121 -5.48 0.66 -3.66
N LEU A 122 -4.76 -0.45 -3.51
CA LEU A 122 -4.88 -1.63 -4.38
C LEU A 122 -5.78 -2.71 -3.81
N THR A 123 -6.03 -2.71 -2.49
CA THR A 123 -6.75 -3.77 -1.78
C THR A 123 -8.19 -3.40 -1.47
N ALA A 124 -9.05 -4.41 -1.31
CA ALA A 124 -10.40 -4.26 -0.72
C ALA A 124 -10.37 -4.36 0.83
N PHE A 125 -9.20 -4.64 1.43
CA PHE A 125 -9.10 -4.83 2.87
C PHE A 125 -9.23 -3.49 3.60
N HIS A 126 -10.14 -3.40 4.53
CA HIS A 126 -10.27 -2.29 5.48
C HIS A 126 -11.15 -2.74 6.65
N ARG A 127 -11.06 -2.03 7.76
CA ARG A 127 -11.95 -2.24 8.91
C ARG A 127 -13.26 -1.50 8.64
N LEU A 128 -14.37 -2.14 9.00
CA LEU A 128 -15.68 -1.54 8.91
C LEU A 128 -16.04 -0.83 10.22
N PRO A 129 -16.86 0.26 10.16
CA PRO A 129 -17.38 0.89 11.37
C PRO A 129 -18.22 -0.13 12.18
N PRO A 130 -18.08 -0.16 13.51
CA PRO A 130 -18.85 -1.07 14.34
C PRO A 130 -20.36 -0.78 14.24
N GLY A 131 -21.17 -1.84 14.29
CA GLY A 131 -22.64 -1.76 14.28
C GLY A 131 -23.27 -1.43 12.93
N VAL A 132 -22.49 -1.43 11.83
CA VAL A 132 -23.02 -1.22 10.48
C VAL A 132 -23.24 -2.58 9.80
N GLU A 133 -24.51 -2.89 9.53
CA GLU A 133 -24.89 -4.06 8.74
C GLU A 133 -24.88 -3.75 7.24
N GLY A 134 -24.52 -4.75 6.41
CA GLY A 134 -24.56 -4.63 4.94
C GLY A 134 -23.46 -3.79 4.31
N ALA A 135 -22.49 -3.30 5.09
CA ALA A 135 -21.33 -2.60 4.54
C ALA A 135 -20.52 -3.51 3.62
N ARG A 136 -20.06 -2.97 2.49
CA ARG A 136 -19.30 -3.70 1.48
C ARG A 136 -17.80 -3.40 1.61
N LEU A 137 -16.97 -4.37 1.27
CA LEU A 137 -15.55 -4.13 1.01
C LEU A 137 -15.44 -3.51 -0.38
N VAL A 138 -14.78 -2.35 -0.48
CA VAL A 138 -14.60 -1.62 -1.74
C VAL A 138 -13.14 -1.38 -2.04
N ARG A 139 -12.81 -1.32 -3.33
CA ARG A 139 -11.52 -0.87 -3.84
C ARG A 139 -11.69 0.52 -4.45
N PRO A 140 -10.69 1.41 -4.37
CA PRO A 140 -10.74 2.67 -5.11
C PRO A 140 -10.96 2.42 -6.61
N ALA A 141 -11.90 3.15 -7.22
CA ALA A 141 -12.21 3.04 -8.64
C ALA A 141 -11.20 3.80 -9.51
N LEU A 142 -10.53 4.80 -8.93
CA LEU A 142 -9.40 5.51 -9.53
C LEU A 142 -8.26 5.56 -8.50
N VAL A 143 -7.06 5.25 -8.96
CA VAL A 143 -5.81 5.43 -8.21
C VAL A 143 -4.89 6.35 -9.01
N VAL A 144 -4.41 7.43 -8.39
CA VAL A 144 -3.41 8.32 -8.97
C VAL A 144 -2.13 8.15 -8.13
N ALA A 145 -1.25 7.30 -8.60
CA ALA A 145 -0.06 6.85 -7.90
C ALA A 145 1.19 7.61 -8.38
N ASP A 146 1.52 8.69 -7.70
CA ASP A 146 2.70 9.50 -7.96
C ASP A 146 3.85 9.07 -7.04
N PRO A 147 4.98 8.57 -7.57
CA PRO A 147 6.14 8.18 -6.78
C PRO A 147 6.67 9.28 -5.86
N GLU A 148 6.59 10.55 -6.26
CA GLU A 148 7.05 11.66 -5.44
C GLU A 148 6.19 11.83 -4.19
N LEU A 149 4.87 11.64 -4.32
CA LEU A 149 3.95 11.65 -3.18
C LEU A 149 4.06 10.38 -2.34
N MET A 150 4.04 9.20 -2.99
CA MET A 150 4.05 7.90 -2.31
C MET A 150 5.31 7.69 -1.46
N ALA A 151 6.45 8.22 -1.91
CA ALA A 151 7.73 8.12 -1.23
C ALA A 151 8.17 9.44 -0.56
N SER A 152 7.22 10.34 -0.21
CA SER A 152 7.51 11.64 0.40
C SER A 152 7.85 11.60 1.88
N ALA A 153 7.68 10.46 2.54
CA ALA A 153 8.00 10.30 3.96
C ALA A 153 9.50 10.50 4.23
N PRO A 154 9.90 10.93 5.45
CA PRO A 154 11.28 10.86 5.90
C PRO A 154 11.86 9.46 5.76
N LEU A 155 13.20 9.35 5.58
CA LEU A 155 13.88 8.08 5.23
C LEU A 155 13.49 6.90 6.13
N THR A 156 13.38 7.09 7.44
CA THR A 156 13.00 6.03 8.38
C THR A 156 11.57 5.55 8.16
N GLY A 157 10.63 6.46 7.94
CA GLY A 157 9.23 6.12 7.65
C GLY A 157 9.05 5.52 6.26
N LEU A 158 9.80 6.01 5.26
CA LEU A 158 9.82 5.45 3.91
C LEU A 158 10.32 4.01 3.94
N ALA A 159 11.41 3.77 4.66
CA ALA A 159 12.00 2.45 4.81
C ALA A 159 11.07 1.46 5.51
N ALA A 160 10.42 1.86 6.62
CA ALA A 160 9.41 1.03 7.27
C ALA A 160 8.24 0.69 6.34
N SER A 161 7.79 1.68 5.57
CA SER A 161 6.71 1.50 4.60
C SER A 161 7.11 0.55 3.45
N ALA A 162 8.35 0.62 2.98
CA ALA A 162 8.90 -0.30 1.98
C ALA A 162 8.98 -1.73 2.51
N MET A 163 9.39 -1.92 3.78
CA MET A 163 9.40 -3.23 4.43
C MET A 163 7.99 -3.81 4.60
N ASN A 164 6.99 -2.97 4.89
CA ASN A 164 5.58 -3.40 4.88
C ASN A 164 5.13 -3.84 3.48
N ALA A 165 5.51 -3.12 2.43
CA ALA A 165 5.22 -3.53 1.05
C ALA A 165 5.93 -4.85 0.69
N LEU A 166 7.17 -5.07 1.15
CA LEU A 166 7.87 -6.34 0.98
C LEU A 166 7.18 -7.49 1.73
N ALA A 167 6.55 -7.21 2.88
CA ALA A 167 5.74 -8.19 3.59
C ALA A 167 4.51 -8.60 2.77
N HIS A 168 3.85 -7.66 2.08
CA HIS A 168 2.76 -7.98 1.14
C HIS A 168 3.24 -8.91 0.03
N ALA A 169 4.37 -8.59 -0.59
CA ALA A 169 4.95 -9.43 -1.63
C ALA A 169 5.28 -10.85 -1.12
N MET A 170 5.92 -10.96 0.04
CA MET A 170 6.23 -12.26 0.66
C MET A 170 4.97 -13.07 0.92
N GLU A 171 3.94 -12.47 1.53
CA GLU A 171 2.72 -13.21 1.89
C GLU A 171 1.94 -13.70 0.68
N ALA A 172 1.85 -12.89 -0.38
CA ALA A 172 1.14 -13.29 -1.59
C ALA A 172 1.65 -14.62 -2.17
N LEU A 173 2.93 -14.96 -1.92
CA LEU A 173 3.57 -16.18 -2.42
C LEU A 173 3.18 -17.47 -1.66
N TYR A 174 2.55 -17.39 -0.46
CA TYR A 174 2.24 -18.58 0.32
C TYR A 174 0.80 -18.64 0.88
N THR A 175 -0.08 -17.74 0.47
CA THR A 175 -1.49 -17.82 0.89
C THR A 175 -2.22 -18.97 0.17
N PRO A 176 -3.35 -19.46 0.70
CA PRO A 176 -4.19 -20.43 0.02
C PRO A 176 -4.77 -19.95 -1.32
N LEU A 177 -4.84 -18.63 -1.55
CA LEU A 177 -5.32 -18.02 -2.79
C LEU A 177 -4.17 -17.62 -3.73
N ARG A 178 -2.96 -18.07 -3.45
CA ARG A 178 -1.80 -17.88 -4.33
C ARG A 178 -2.15 -18.26 -5.77
N ASN A 179 -1.70 -17.46 -6.70
CA ASN A 179 -1.89 -17.70 -8.13
C ASN A 179 -0.71 -17.15 -8.95
N PRO A 180 -0.44 -17.68 -10.16
CA PRO A 180 0.74 -17.30 -10.94
C PRO A 180 0.82 -15.81 -11.28
N VAL A 181 -0.33 -15.11 -11.41
CA VAL A 181 -0.36 -13.68 -11.75
C VAL A 181 0.06 -12.86 -10.52
N ALA A 182 -0.46 -13.20 -9.34
CA ALA A 182 -0.02 -12.58 -8.09
C ALA A 182 1.45 -12.86 -7.80
N ASP A 183 1.94 -14.08 -8.08
CA ASP A 183 3.36 -14.46 -7.91
C ASP A 183 4.28 -13.59 -8.76
N MET A 184 3.98 -13.40 -10.05
CA MET A 184 4.78 -12.53 -10.93
C MET A 184 4.86 -11.10 -10.39
N ALA A 185 3.73 -10.54 -9.94
CA ALA A 185 3.69 -9.21 -9.37
C ALA A 185 4.47 -9.14 -8.04
N ALA A 186 4.31 -10.12 -7.16
CA ALA A 186 4.98 -10.20 -5.86
C ALA A 186 6.51 -10.33 -6.01
N LEU A 187 6.98 -11.18 -6.88
CA LEU A 187 8.42 -11.37 -7.12
C LEU A 187 9.05 -10.11 -7.72
N ARG A 188 8.38 -9.49 -8.71
CA ARG A 188 8.83 -8.21 -9.26
C ARG A 188 8.84 -7.10 -8.21
N ALA A 189 7.81 -7.04 -7.36
CA ALA A 189 7.74 -6.11 -6.25
C ALA A 189 8.92 -6.29 -5.28
N ALA A 190 9.22 -7.53 -4.88
CA ALA A 190 10.33 -7.83 -3.97
C ALA A 190 11.67 -7.34 -4.53
N THR A 191 11.95 -7.57 -5.81
CA THR A 191 13.15 -7.07 -6.48
C THR A 191 13.22 -5.54 -6.46
N LEU A 192 12.15 -4.85 -6.89
CA LEU A 192 12.11 -3.39 -6.94
C LEU A 192 12.27 -2.75 -5.56
N LEU A 193 11.60 -3.29 -4.53
CA LEU A 193 11.71 -2.79 -3.17
C LEU A 193 13.11 -2.99 -2.59
N ALA A 194 13.72 -4.16 -2.79
CA ALA A 194 15.08 -4.43 -2.33
C ALA A 194 16.10 -3.51 -3.01
N GLU A 195 16.02 -3.36 -4.33
CA GLU A 195 16.90 -2.47 -5.09
C GLU A 195 16.68 -1.00 -4.70
N GLY A 196 15.40 -0.55 -4.60
CA GLY A 196 15.07 0.83 -4.27
C GLY A 196 15.54 1.25 -2.88
N VAL A 197 15.42 0.38 -1.87
CA VAL A 197 15.90 0.63 -0.50
C VAL A 197 17.43 0.68 -0.43
N THR A 198 18.13 -0.08 -1.29
CA THR A 198 19.59 -0.16 -1.24
C THR A 198 20.31 0.97 -1.94
N ARG A 199 19.61 1.80 -2.73
CA ARG A 199 20.17 3.01 -3.35
C ARG A 199 20.38 4.13 -2.32
N GLU A 200 21.29 5.03 -2.62
CA GLU A 200 21.57 6.23 -1.81
C GLU A 200 21.60 7.46 -2.72
N PRO A 201 20.59 8.34 -2.65
CA PRO A 201 19.36 8.20 -1.87
C PRO A 201 18.44 7.06 -2.37
N PRO A 202 17.48 6.58 -1.56
CA PRO A 202 16.51 5.57 -1.99
C PRO A 202 15.77 5.97 -3.27
N GLU A 203 15.63 5.02 -4.19
CA GLU A 203 15.03 5.26 -5.51
C GLU A 203 13.50 5.21 -5.42
N ARG A 204 12.89 6.38 -5.35
CA ARG A 204 11.45 6.56 -5.07
C ARG A 204 10.53 5.85 -6.06
N GLU A 205 10.85 5.93 -7.35
CA GLU A 205 10.06 5.32 -8.41
C GLU A 205 10.01 3.79 -8.26
N ARG A 206 11.16 3.17 -7.99
CA ARG A 206 11.24 1.72 -7.72
C ARG A 206 10.44 1.33 -6.49
N LEU A 207 10.54 2.10 -5.43
CA LEU A 207 9.81 1.85 -4.19
C LEU A 207 8.30 1.98 -4.40
N ALA A 208 7.84 3.00 -5.12
CA ALA A 208 6.44 3.23 -5.40
C ALA A 208 5.87 2.14 -6.33
N LEU A 209 6.58 1.79 -7.42
CA LEU A 209 6.16 0.72 -8.32
C LEU A 209 6.16 -0.64 -7.61
N GLY A 210 7.19 -0.91 -6.81
CA GLY A 210 7.26 -2.12 -6.00
C GLY A 210 6.09 -2.23 -5.02
N ALA A 211 5.74 -1.14 -4.34
CA ALA A 211 4.61 -1.09 -3.42
C ALA A 211 3.25 -1.27 -4.14
N LEU A 212 3.09 -0.67 -5.31
CA LEU A 212 1.90 -0.84 -6.14
C LEU A 212 1.72 -2.30 -6.54
N LEU A 213 2.77 -2.95 -7.05
CA LEU A 213 2.73 -4.37 -7.42
C LEU A 213 2.49 -5.29 -6.21
N ALA A 214 3.13 -5.02 -5.08
CA ALA A 214 2.93 -5.76 -3.83
C ALA A 214 1.48 -5.62 -3.31
N GLY A 215 0.94 -4.40 -3.35
CA GLY A 215 -0.45 -4.12 -2.97
C GLY A 215 -1.45 -4.84 -3.86
N TRP A 216 -1.19 -4.90 -5.17
CA TRP A 216 -2.02 -5.67 -6.09
C TRP A 216 -1.91 -7.18 -5.85
N ALA A 217 -0.70 -7.70 -5.64
CA ALA A 217 -0.46 -9.11 -5.39
C ALA A 217 -1.19 -9.59 -4.11
N ILE A 218 -1.03 -8.86 -2.99
CA ILE A 218 -1.72 -9.20 -1.73
C ILE A 218 -3.25 -9.02 -1.85
N GLY A 219 -3.70 -8.03 -2.62
CA GLY A 219 -5.11 -7.79 -2.90
C GLY A 219 -5.76 -8.93 -3.69
N SER A 220 -5.00 -9.62 -4.54
CA SER A 220 -5.41 -10.79 -5.30
C SER A 220 -5.30 -12.11 -4.51
N ALA A 221 -4.21 -12.28 -3.76
CA ALA A 221 -3.90 -13.52 -3.06
C ALA A 221 -4.37 -13.57 -1.59
N GLY A 222 -4.77 -12.43 -1.03
CA GLY A 222 -5.14 -12.34 0.39
C GLY A 222 -3.93 -12.27 1.33
N SER A 223 -4.15 -11.86 2.58
CA SER A 223 -3.14 -11.85 3.64
C SER A 223 -3.15 -13.15 4.45
N ALA A 224 -2.05 -13.43 5.15
CA ALA A 224 -1.89 -14.67 5.90
C ALA A 224 -1.21 -14.44 7.27
N PHE A 225 -0.27 -15.31 7.62
CA PHE A 225 0.36 -15.39 8.94
C PHE A 225 1.06 -14.12 9.39
N HIS A 226 1.89 -13.49 8.52
CA HIS A 226 2.70 -12.34 8.92
C HIS A 226 1.84 -11.15 9.35
N HIS A 227 0.86 -10.76 8.54
CA HIS A 227 -0.03 -9.64 8.88
C HIS A 227 -0.93 -9.95 10.08
N ALA A 228 -1.40 -11.19 10.24
CA ALA A 228 -2.15 -11.62 11.43
C ALA A 228 -1.31 -11.47 12.70
N LEU A 229 -0.04 -11.89 12.66
CA LEU A 229 0.92 -11.74 13.75
C LEU A 229 1.18 -10.25 14.05
N CYS A 230 1.53 -9.46 13.04
CA CYS A 230 1.80 -8.03 13.22
C CYS A 230 0.59 -7.26 13.78
N GLN A 231 -0.62 -7.53 13.29
CA GLN A 231 -1.84 -6.91 13.83
C GLN A 231 -2.09 -7.30 15.30
N THR A 232 -1.73 -8.52 15.69
CA THR A 232 -1.83 -8.95 17.07
C THR A 232 -0.85 -8.20 17.96
N ILE A 233 0.41 -8.06 17.53
CA ILE A 233 1.44 -7.28 18.25
C ILE A 233 1.02 -5.81 18.37
N VAL A 234 0.61 -5.18 17.27
CA VAL A 234 0.13 -3.78 17.26
C VAL A 234 -1.01 -3.57 18.26
N ARG A 235 -1.97 -4.51 18.32
CA ARG A 235 -3.10 -4.41 19.27
C ARG A 235 -2.69 -4.60 20.72
N SER A 236 -1.75 -5.51 20.97
CA SER A 236 -1.34 -5.87 22.34
C SER A 236 -0.31 -4.92 22.93
N ALA A 237 0.60 -4.39 22.10
CA ALA A 237 1.73 -3.58 22.54
C ALA A 237 1.63 -2.10 22.15
N GLY A 238 0.65 -1.71 21.32
CA GLY A 238 0.48 -0.32 20.85
C GLY A 238 1.58 0.17 19.92
N THR A 239 2.37 -0.74 19.33
CA THR A 239 3.48 -0.39 18.44
C THR A 239 2.99 0.14 17.09
N PRO A 240 3.74 1.03 16.41
CA PRO A 240 3.38 1.51 15.08
C PRO A 240 3.36 0.36 14.06
N HIS A 241 2.39 0.38 13.14
CA HIS A 241 2.13 -0.74 12.23
C HIS A 241 3.29 -1.03 11.25
N ALA A 242 3.84 0.02 10.61
CA ALA A 242 4.89 -0.15 9.61
C ALA A 242 6.21 -0.65 10.25
N GLU A 243 6.58 -0.10 11.39
CA GLU A 243 7.76 -0.50 12.16
C GLU A 243 7.62 -1.93 12.67
N THR A 244 6.43 -2.30 13.15
CA THR A 244 6.14 -3.68 13.57
C THR A 244 6.35 -4.66 12.41
N ASN A 245 5.82 -4.34 11.21
CA ASN A 245 6.04 -5.17 10.02
C ASN A 245 7.53 -5.28 9.69
N ALA A 246 8.27 -4.18 9.70
CA ALA A 246 9.69 -4.16 9.37
C ALA A 246 10.53 -5.06 10.29
N VAL A 247 10.25 -5.01 11.62
CA VAL A 247 10.98 -5.81 12.61
C VAL A 247 10.59 -7.28 12.57
N VAL A 248 9.32 -7.59 12.37
CA VAL A 248 8.79 -8.98 12.41
C VAL A 248 9.07 -9.73 11.11
N LEU A 249 9.20 -9.04 9.97
CA LEU A 249 9.31 -9.65 8.64
C LEU A 249 10.46 -10.67 8.51
N PRO A 250 11.70 -10.41 8.96
CA PRO A 250 12.78 -11.40 8.89
C PRO A 250 12.47 -12.69 9.65
N HIS A 251 11.77 -12.58 10.77
CA HIS A 251 11.39 -13.73 11.60
C HIS A 251 10.28 -14.54 10.96
N SER A 252 9.30 -13.87 10.37
CA SER A 252 8.24 -14.53 9.59
C SER A 252 8.82 -15.27 8.39
N ALA A 253 9.78 -14.67 7.66
CA ALA A 253 10.44 -15.32 6.52
C ALA A 253 11.20 -16.58 6.94
N ARG A 254 11.94 -16.54 8.06
CA ARG A 254 12.62 -17.73 8.60
C ARG A 254 11.64 -18.86 8.95
N LEU A 255 10.52 -18.54 9.59
CA LEU A 255 9.49 -19.52 9.90
C LEU A 255 8.90 -20.11 8.63
N MET A 256 8.66 -19.28 7.62
CA MET A 256 8.06 -19.72 6.36
C MET A 256 9.04 -20.49 5.46
N ALA A 257 10.35 -20.37 5.65
CA ALA A 257 11.34 -21.20 4.95
C ALA A 257 11.09 -22.70 5.16
N GLY A 258 10.74 -23.11 6.37
CA GLY A 258 10.37 -24.51 6.67
C GLY A 258 8.95 -24.90 6.31
N ARG A 259 8.02 -23.94 6.10
CA ARG A 259 6.58 -24.20 5.87
C ARG A 259 6.15 -24.03 4.41
N ALA A 260 6.81 -23.14 3.69
CA ALA A 260 6.58 -22.81 2.30
C ALA A 260 7.91 -22.66 1.56
N PRO A 261 8.77 -23.70 1.54
CA PRO A 261 10.16 -23.59 1.03
C PRO A 261 10.21 -23.13 -0.42
N GLY A 262 9.29 -23.57 -1.29
CA GLY A 262 9.21 -23.13 -2.68
C GLY A 262 9.00 -21.61 -2.80
N ALA A 263 8.05 -21.06 -2.07
CA ALA A 263 7.77 -19.63 -2.05
C ALA A 263 8.97 -18.81 -1.53
N MET A 264 9.61 -19.28 -0.45
CA MET A 264 10.78 -18.61 0.12
C MET A 264 12.01 -18.72 -0.78
N SER A 265 12.16 -19.82 -1.54
CA SER A 265 13.19 -19.98 -2.56
C SER A 265 13.01 -18.95 -3.70
N GLU A 266 11.80 -18.78 -4.20
CA GLU A 266 11.47 -17.77 -5.22
C GLU A 266 11.72 -16.35 -4.69
N LEU A 267 11.31 -16.08 -3.45
CA LEU A 267 11.56 -14.79 -2.78
C LEU A 267 13.06 -14.53 -2.61
N ALA A 268 13.83 -15.51 -2.16
CA ALA A 268 15.28 -15.36 -2.00
C ALA A 268 15.95 -14.97 -3.33
N ARG A 269 15.57 -15.62 -4.44
CA ARG A 269 16.08 -15.24 -5.78
C ARG A 269 15.67 -13.81 -6.16
N ALA A 270 14.44 -13.42 -5.90
CA ALA A 270 13.96 -12.07 -6.17
C ALA A 270 14.70 -11.00 -5.34
N LEU A 271 15.19 -11.38 -4.16
CA LEU A 271 16.03 -10.54 -3.29
C LEU A 271 17.53 -10.58 -3.65
N GLY A 272 17.91 -11.30 -4.72
CA GLY A 272 19.27 -11.34 -5.23
C GLY A 272 20.11 -12.55 -4.76
N ASP A 273 19.50 -13.57 -4.14
CA ASP A 273 20.20 -14.80 -3.78
C ASP A 273 20.23 -15.78 -4.96
N ALA A 274 21.41 -15.98 -5.56
CA ALA A 274 21.55 -16.86 -6.73
C ALA A 274 21.31 -18.35 -6.41
N SER A 275 21.51 -18.77 -5.17
CA SER A 275 21.31 -20.18 -4.77
C SER A 275 19.81 -20.54 -4.74
N GLY A 276 18.96 -19.56 -4.38
CA GLY A 276 17.54 -19.78 -4.11
C GLY A 276 17.32 -20.70 -2.90
N ASP A 277 18.23 -20.68 -1.93
CA ASP A 277 18.03 -21.33 -0.65
C ASP A 277 16.86 -20.64 0.09
N PRO A 278 15.80 -21.36 0.45
CA PRO A 278 14.68 -20.76 1.18
C PRO A 278 15.11 -20.13 2.50
N GLU A 279 16.15 -20.63 3.16
CA GLU A 279 16.69 -20.07 4.41
C GLU A 279 17.41 -18.73 4.18
N ALA A 280 17.80 -18.39 2.95
CA ALA A 280 18.44 -17.11 2.62
C ALA A 280 17.47 -15.92 2.66
N ALA A 281 16.17 -16.10 2.45
CA ALA A 281 15.17 -15.02 2.41
C ALA A 281 15.18 -14.20 3.72
N GLY A 282 15.12 -14.87 4.87
CA GLY A 282 15.13 -14.21 6.19
C GLY A 282 16.37 -13.33 6.43
N PRO A 283 17.60 -13.82 6.25
CA PRO A 283 18.82 -13.02 6.31
C PRO A 283 18.87 -11.83 5.34
N HIS A 284 18.40 -11.98 4.09
CA HIS A 284 18.30 -10.88 3.14
C HIS A 284 17.38 -9.78 3.65
N ILE A 285 16.18 -10.14 4.09
CA ILE A 285 15.21 -9.21 4.66
C ILE A 285 15.75 -8.55 5.92
N ALA A 286 16.47 -9.28 6.79
CA ALA A 286 17.09 -8.72 7.99
C ALA A 286 18.13 -7.63 7.66
N ARG A 287 18.93 -7.82 6.60
CA ARG A 287 19.87 -6.79 6.14
C ARG A 287 19.15 -5.55 5.62
N LEU A 288 18.06 -5.70 4.88
CA LEU A 288 17.24 -4.57 4.42
C LEU A 288 16.63 -3.82 5.62
N ALA A 289 16.03 -4.52 6.57
CA ALA A 289 15.45 -3.92 7.77
C ALA A 289 16.50 -3.18 8.62
N ALA A 290 17.71 -3.74 8.76
CA ALA A 290 18.80 -3.10 9.49
C ALA A 290 19.27 -1.80 8.80
N ARG A 291 19.38 -1.77 7.48
CA ARG A 291 19.67 -0.53 6.71
C ARG A 291 18.61 0.54 6.92
N CYS A 292 17.38 0.12 7.14
CA CYS A 292 16.25 0.98 7.45
C CYS A 292 16.19 1.45 8.93
N GLY A 293 17.10 0.97 9.78
CA GLY A 293 17.12 1.29 11.21
C GLY A 293 16.09 0.53 12.04
N HIS A 294 15.37 -0.45 11.47
CA HIS A 294 14.31 -1.21 12.13
C HIS A 294 14.81 -2.60 12.57
N THR A 295 15.44 -2.66 13.74
CA THR A 295 15.97 -3.92 14.31
C THR A 295 15.30 -4.35 15.61
N ARG A 296 14.50 -3.48 16.23
CA ARG A 296 13.77 -3.72 17.48
C ARG A 296 12.44 -2.98 17.48
N LEU A 297 11.45 -3.52 18.18
CA LEU A 297 10.19 -2.87 18.52
C LEU A 297 10.34 -1.96 19.72
#